data_5ae4616abbf8f35a0faa0f93fa22a56b
#
_entry.id   5ae4616abbf8f35a0faa0f93fa22a56b
#
_cell.length_a   1.000
_cell.length_b   1.000
_cell.length_c   1.000
_cell.angle_alpha   90.00
_cell.angle_beta   90.00
_cell.angle_gamma   90.00
#
_symmetry.space_group_name_H-M   'P 1'
#
loop_
_entity.id
_entity.type
_entity.pdbx_description
1 polymer ?
#
loop_
_entity_poly.entity_id
_entity_poly.type
_entity_poly.pdbx_seq_one_letter_code
_entity_poly.pdbx_strand_id
1 'polypeptide(L)'
;SRNENDIGNSYVELSLSDQHFWVYVDGKQVMDSEVVTGCRNKGTETPQGVYKVKGKTTDYTMRGEKNASGNWSYQVHCNYWIPFAAEDTIGFHDLTTRSDWSSTAYLDNGSHGCVNTPLDKVKELYDIVSYKFPVVIY
;
A
#
# COMPACT_ATOMS: atom_id res chain seq x y z
N SER A 1 15.81 11.84 16.64
CA SER A 1 14.72 12.67 17.16
C SER A 1 13.98 13.33 16.02
N ARG A 2 12.79 13.72 16.28
CA ARG A 2 11.95 14.37 15.30
C ARG A 2 12.23 15.87 15.30
N ASN A 3 12.03 16.49 14.14
CA ASN A 3 12.15 17.93 13.97
C ASN A 3 10.89 18.47 13.29
N GLU A 4 10.83 19.77 13.01
CA GLU A 4 9.64 20.40 12.44
C GLU A 4 9.29 19.88 11.06
N ASN A 5 10.21 19.21 10.38
CA ASN A 5 9.95 18.63 9.06
C ASN A 5 9.45 17.19 9.15
N ASP A 6 9.37 16.63 10.35
CA ASP A 6 8.86 15.30 10.55
C ASP A 6 7.35 15.26 10.30
N ILE A 7 6.85 14.05 10.09
CA ILE A 7 5.47 13.82 9.67
C ILE A 7 4.42 14.06 10.74
N GLY A 8 4.83 14.39 11.97
CA GLY A 8 3.89 14.60 13.06
C GLY A 8 3.61 13.32 13.84
N ASN A 9 2.45 13.27 14.49
CA ASN A 9 2.06 12.16 15.37
C ASN A 9 1.02 11.23 14.75
N SER A 10 0.61 11.50 13.53
CA SER A 10 -0.38 10.66 12.82
C SER A 10 0.22 10.23 11.49
N TYR A 11 0.41 8.93 11.30
CA TYR A 11 1.06 8.40 10.11
C TYR A 11 0.88 6.89 9.99
N VAL A 12 1.14 6.37 8.80
CA VAL A 12 1.28 4.94 8.56
C VAL A 12 2.76 4.63 8.50
N GLU A 13 3.19 3.63 9.24
CA GLU A 13 4.57 3.14 9.25
C GLU A 13 4.59 1.74 8.66
N LEU A 14 5.26 1.57 7.52
CA LEU A 14 5.33 0.30 6.81
C LEU A 14 6.74 -0.22 6.78
N SER A 15 6.95 -1.40 7.37
CA SER A 15 8.23 -2.10 7.33
C SER A 15 8.22 -3.12 6.20
N LEU A 16 9.10 -2.96 5.22
CA LEU A 16 9.21 -3.91 4.12
C LEU A 16 9.76 -5.26 4.59
N SER A 17 10.72 -5.24 5.50
CA SER A 17 11.31 -6.49 6.01
C SER A 17 10.33 -7.29 6.87
N ASP A 18 9.46 -6.60 7.61
CA ASP A 18 8.46 -7.24 8.45
C ASP A 18 7.18 -7.57 7.68
N GLN A 19 7.00 -6.96 6.51
CA GLN A 19 5.77 -7.06 5.71
C GLN A 19 4.54 -6.77 6.58
N HIS A 20 4.60 -5.60 7.24
CA HIS A 20 3.61 -5.18 8.22
C HIS A 20 3.54 -3.67 8.27
N PHE A 21 2.36 -3.12 8.52
CA PHE A 21 2.25 -1.69 8.80
C PHE A 21 1.51 -1.44 10.11
N TRP A 22 1.81 -0.30 10.70
CA TRP A 22 1.17 0.21 11.90
C TRP A 22 0.65 1.61 11.61
N VAL A 23 -0.51 1.93 12.14
CA VAL A 23 -1.12 3.25 11.97
C VAL A 23 -1.18 3.95 13.32
N TYR A 24 -0.67 5.16 13.35
CA TYR A 24 -0.68 6.00 14.55
C TYR A 24 -1.56 7.23 14.31
N VAL A 25 -2.38 7.57 15.29
CA VAL A 25 -3.17 8.79 15.31
C VAL A 25 -2.92 9.47 16.64
N ASP A 26 -2.47 10.72 16.60
CA ASP A 26 -2.11 11.50 17.78
C ASP A 26 -1.13 10.77 18.71
N GLY A 27 -0.19 10.05 18.11
CA GLY A 27 0.84 9.32 18.83
C GLY A 27 0.45 7.95 19.34
N LYS A 28 -0.78 7.52 19.10
CA LYS A 28 -1.27 6.21 19.56
C LYS A 28 -1.47 5.27 18.38
N GLN A 29 -1.01 4.04 18.53
CA GLN A 29 -1.28 3.01 17.56
C GLN A 29 -2.76 2.64 17.59
N VAL A 30 -3.44 2.78 16.45
CA VAL A 30 -4.88 2.53 16.34
C VAL A 30 -5.21 1.26 15.56
N MET A 31 -4.30 0.80 14.70
CA MET A 31 -4.44 -0.47 14.01
C MET A 31 -3.09 -0.93 13.46
N ASP A 32 -3.04 -2.16 13.01
CA ASP A 32 -1.90 -2.71 12.28
C ASP A 32 -2.39 -3.83 11.36
N SER A 33 -1.55 -4.22 10.41
CA SER A 33 -1.90 -5.29 9.47
C SER A 33 -0.67 -5.89 8.81
N GLU A 34 -0.74 -7.18 8.50
CA GLU A 34 0.16 -7.79 7.53
C GLU A 34 -0.13 -7.23 6.14
N VAL A 35 0.87 -7.26 5.27
CA VAL A 35 0.76 -6.81 3.89
C VAL A 35 1.65 -7.67 3.00
N VAL A 36 1.46 -7.54 1.68
CA VAL A 36 2.41 -8.05 0.69
C VAL A 36 2.73 -6.91 -0.26
N THR A 37 3.98 -6.47 -0.22
CA THR A 37 4.47 -5.35 -1.01
C THR A 37 5.01 -5.80 -2.36
N GLY A 38 5.66 -4.90 -3.09
CA GLY A 38 6.23 -5.20 -4.39
C GLY A 38 7.23 -6.35 -4.35
N CYS A 39 7.31 -7.09 -5.44
CA CYS A 39 8.11 -8.32 -5.52
C CYS A 39 9.59 -8.00 -5.57
N ARG A 40 10.32 -8.39 -4.54
CA ARG A 40 11.74 -8.08 -4.41
C ARG A 40 12.57 -8.74 -5.51
N ASN A 41 12.37 -10.03 -5.73
CA ASN A 41 13.20 -10.79 -6.67
C ASN A 41 12.87 -10.51 -8.14
N LYS A 42 11.78 -9.80 -8.40
CA LYS A 42 11.40 -9.39 -9.77
C LYS A 42 11.65 -7.92 -10.04
N GLY A 43 12.22 -7.19 -9.08
CA GLY A 43 12.54 -5.78 -9.26
C GLY A 43 11.36 -4.83 -9.18
N THR A 44 10.24 -5.27 -8.63
CA THR A 44 9.03 -4.44 -8.48
C THR A 44 8.77 -4.04 -7.03
N GLU A 45 9.83 -3.95 -6.22
CA GLU A 45 9.72 -3.58 -4.82
C GLU A 45 9.01 -2.24 -4.63
N THR A 46 8.21 -2.17 -3.57
CA THR A 46 7.64 -0.91 -3.13
C THR A 46 8.77 0.01 -2.67
N PRO A 47 8.88 1.23 -3.20
CA PRO A 47 10.02 2.09 -2.89
C PRO A 47 9.95 2.64 -1.46
N GLN A 48 11.12 2.68 -0.82
CA GLN A 48 11.27 3.29 0.49
C GLN A 48 11.13 4.80 0.40
N GLY A 49 10.71 5.43 1.47
CA GLY A 49 10.62 6.88 1.54
C GLY A 49 9.47 7.36 2.41
N VAL A 50 9.26 8.66 2.37
CA VAL A 50 8.15 9.32 3.07
C VAL A 50 7.20 9.85 2.01
N TYR A 51 5.96 9.42 2.10
CA TYR A 51 4.91 9.75 1.15
C TYR A 51 3.71 10.35 1.87
N LYS A 52 2.73 10.80 1.10
CA LYS A 52 1.46 11.29 1.62
C LYS A 52 0.33 10.66 0.81
N VAL A 53 -0.74 10.29 1.49
CA VAL A 53 -1.93 9.77 0.82
C VAL A 53 -2.44 10.82 -0.16
N LYS A 54 -2.66 10.41 -1.40
CA LYS A 54 -3.09 11.30 -2.48
C LYS A 54 -4.59 11.30 -2.71
N GLY A 55 -5.30 10.47 -1.97
CA GLY A 55 -6.74 10.35 -2.06
C GLY A 55 -7.17 8.98 -1.62
N LYS A 56 -8.44 8.68 -1.76
CA LYS A 56 -8.96 7.34 -1.50
C LYS A 56 -10.25 7.14 -2.29
N THR A 57 -10.43 5.92 -2.78
CA THR A 57 -11.53 5.56 -3.66
C THR A 57 -12.02 4.17 -3.32
N THR A 58 -13.30 3.93 -3.53
CA THR A 58 -13.89 2.59 -3.45
C THR A 58 -14.20 2.09 -4.84
N ASP A 59 -14.33 0.76 -4.99
CA ASP A 59 -14.72 0.12 -6.25
C ASP A 59 -13.85 0.59 -7.42
N TYR A 60 -12.55 0.36 -7.30
CA TYR A 60 -11.55 0.85 -8.23
C TYR A 60 -10.93 -0.31 -9.02
N THR A 61 -10.74 -0.10 -10.33
CA THR A 61 -10.08 -1.07 -11.19
C THR A 61 -8.74 -0.52 -11.64
N MET A 62 -7.67 -1.22 -11.28
CA MET A 62 -6.32 -0.89 -11.73
C MET A 62 -6.05 -1.61 -13.04
N ARG A 63 -5.44 -0.89 -13.99
CA ARG A 63 -5.07 -1.46 -15.28
C ARG A 63 -3.63 -1.11 -15.61
N GLY A 64 -2.93 -2.08 -16.20
CA GLY A 64 -1.62 -1.83 -16.78
C GLY A 64 -1.76 -1.20 -18.15
N GLU A 65 -0.67 -1.19 -18.90
CA GLU A 65 -0.67 -0.66 -20.26
C GLU A 65 -1.34 -1.66 -21.21
N LYS A 66 -1.89 -1.16 -22.31
CA LYS A 66 -2.44 -2.00 -23.36
C LYS A 66 -1.30 -2.62 -24.16
N ASN A 67 -1.45 -3.92 -24.51
CA ASN A 67 -0.50 -4.60 -25.38
C ASN A 67 -0.84 -4.31 -26.86
N ALA A 68 -0.07 -4.91 -27.78
CA ALA A 68 -0.25 -4.70 -29.21
C ALA A 68 -1.62 -5.15 -29.73
N SER A 69 -2.28 -6.06 -29.02
CA SER A 69 -3.62 -6.54 -29.38
C SER A 69 -4.73 -5.67 -28.83
N GLY A 70 -4.41 -4.58 -28.13
CA GLY A 70 -5.40 -3.70 -27.52
C GLY A 70 -5.94 -4.19 -26.19
N ASN A 71 -5.38 -5.24 -25.63
CA ASN A 71 -5.78 -5.77 -24.32
C ASN A 71 -4.91 -5.17 -23.21
N TRP A 72 -5.50 -5.03 -22.02
CA TRP A 72 -4.75 -4.58 -20.85
C TRP A 72 -3.73 -5.63 -20.46
N SER A 73 -2.49 -5.21 -20.12
CA SER A 73 -1.45 -6.11 -19.66
C SER A 73 -1.85 -6.78 -18.34
N TYR A 74 -2.58 -6.07 -17.51
CA TYR A 74 -3.27 -6.63 -16.35
C TYR A 74 -4.46 -5.75 -16.01
N GLN A 75 -5.41 -6.31 -15.28
CA GLN A 75 -6.58 -5.60 -14.79
C GLN A 75 -6.96 -6.20 -13.45
N VAL A 76 -6.97 -5.40 -12.40
CA VAL A 76 -7.27 -5.85 -11.04
C VAL A 76 -8.30 -4.92 -10.43
N HIS A 77 -9.41 -5.49 -9.97
CA HIS A 77 -10.43 -4.76 -9.23
C HIS A 77 -10.14 -4.84 -7.74
N CYS A 78 -10.30 -3.73 -7.04
CA CYS A 78 -10.23 -3.70 -5.59
C CYS A 78 -11.42 -2.93 -5.01
N ASN A 79 -11.77 -3.26 -3.78
CA ASN A 79 -12.88 -2.59 -3.09
C ASN A 79 -12.44 -1.26 -2.51
N TYR A 80 -11.17 -1.13 -2.12
CA TYR A 80 -10.59 0.08 -1.55
C TYR A 80 -9.26 0.36 -2.21
N TRP A 81 -9.03 1.62 -2.56
CA TRP A 81 -7.79 2.07 -3.19
C TRP A 81 -7.31 3.35 -2.50
N ILE A 82 -6.09 3.31 -1.98
CA ILE A 82 -5.49 4.43 -1.25
C ILE A 82 -4.12 4.71 -1.84
N PRO A 83 -4.03 5.53 -2.90
CA PRO A 83 -2.75 5.83 -3.55
C PRO A 83 -1.90 6.78 -2.73
N PHE A 84 -0.58 6.61 -2.79
CA PHE A 84 0.36 7.50 -2.11
C PHE A 84 1.64 7.79 -2.90
N ALA A 85 1.96 7.03 -3.95
CA ALA A 85 3.22 7.19 -4.66
C ALA A 85 3.08 6.91 -6.16
N ALA A 86 4.16 7.22 -6.92
CA ALA A 86 4.31 6.90 -8.34
C ALA A 86 3.12 7.37 -9.19
N GLU A 87 2.77 8.64 -9.07
CA GLU A 87 1.68 9.27 -9.83
C GLU A 87 0.36 8.51 -9.67
N ASP A 88 0.06 8.10 -8.44
CA ASP A 88 -1.16 7.38 -8.08
C ASP A 88 -1.21 5.93 -8.57
N THR A 89 -0.05 5.35 -8.93
CA THR A 89 0.01 3.95 -9.33
C THR A 89 0.42 3.00 -8.21
N ILE A 90 0.90 3.53 -7.09
CA ILE A 90 1.28 2.73 -5.92
C ILE A 90 0.43 3.18 -4.73
N GLY A 91 -0.22 2.23 -4.10
CA GLY A 91 -1.07 2.50 -2.94
C GLY A 91 -1.44 1.22 -2.22
N PHE A 92 -2.24 1.39 -1.17
CA PHE A 92 -2.83 0.27 -0.44
C PHE A 92 -4.11 -0.18 -1.15
N HIS A 93 -4.30 -1.49 -1.28
CA HIS A 93 -5.56 -2.02 -1.79
C HIS A 93 -5.75 -3.46 -1.34
N ASP A 94 -7.00 -3.91 -1.35
CA ASP A 94 -7.32 -5.31 -1.11
C ASP A 94 -7.04 -6.13 -2.38
N LEU A 95 -6.76 -7.41 -2.16
CA LEU A 95 -6.63 -8.37 -3.25
C LEU A 95 -7.19 -9.69 -2.74
N THR A 96 -8.48 -9.90 -2.97
CA THR A 96 -9.21 -11.04 -2.39
C THR A 96 -8.79 -12.38 -2.97
N THR A 97 -8.09 -12.37 -4.11
CA THR A 97 -7.57 -13.59 -4.73
C THR A 97 -6.24 -14.05 -4.13
N ARG A 98 -5.60 -13.21 -3.29
CA ARG A 98 -4.34 -13.60 -2.67
C ARG A 98 -4.59 -14.54 -1.50
N SER A 99 -3.90 -15.67 -1.50
CA SER A 99 -3.96 -16.63 -0.40
C SER A 99 -2.69 -16.68 0.43
N ASP A 100 -1.54 -16.24 -0.14
CA ASP A 100 -0.26 -16.25 0.56
C ASP A 100 0.03 -14.88 1.17
N TRP A 101 -0.21 -14.76 2.48
CA TRP A 101 0.03 -13.55 3.25
C TRP A 101 1.25 -13.66 4.17
N SER A 102 2.13 -14.63 3.90
CA SER A 102 3.34 -14.82 4.73
C SER A 102 4.29 -13.63 4.58
N SER A 103 5.14 -13.43 5.57
CA SER A 103 6.11 -12.33 5.58
C SER A 103 7.19 -12.47 4.51
N THR A 104 7.28 -13.63 3.87
CA THR A 104 8.25 -13.86 2.79
C THR A 104 7.61 -13.91 1.41
N ALA A 105 6.28 -13.77 1.31
CA ALA A 105 5.59 -13.82 0.03
C ALA A 105 6.12 -12.79 -0.97
N TYR A 106 6.49 -11.59 -0.50
CA TYR A 106 6.94 -10.51 -1.37
C TYR A 106 8.27 -10.79 -2.07
N LEU A 107 9.03 -11.79 -1.62
CA LEU A 107 10.32 -12.11 -2.24
C LEU A 107 10.13 -12.61 -3.68
N ASP A 108 9.20 -13.53 -3.90
CA ASP A 108 8.96 -14.15 -5.20
C ASP A 108 7.51 -14.02 -5.69
N ASN A 109 6.56 -13.78 -4.80
CA ASN A 109 5.13 -13.72 -5.10
C ASN A 109 4.53 -12.41 -4.63
N GLY A 110 5.28 -11.32 -4.75
CA GLY A 110 4.84 -10.00 -4.38
C GLY A 110 4.03 -9.31 -5.46
N SER A 111 3.61 -8.08 -5.17
CA SER A 111 2.86 -7.25 -6.10
C SER A 111 3.79 -6.55 -7.11
N HIS A 112 3.23 -5.69 -7.95
CA HIS A 112 3.99 -4.87 -8.89
C HIS A 112 4.35 -3.50 -8.29
N GLY A 113 4.38 -3.39 -6.97
CA GLY A 113 4.73 -2.16 -6.25
C GLY A 113 3.67 -1.73 -5.25
N CYS A 114 2.42 -2.08 -5.48
CA CYS A 114 1.33 -1.77 -4.55
C CYS A 114 1.42 -2.59 -3.27
N VAL A 115 0.75 -2.12 -2.24
CA VAL A 115 0.72 -2.77 -0.95
C VAL A 115 -0.59 -3.55 -0.83
N ASN A 116 -0.51 -4.87 -1.08
CA ASN A 116 -1.68 -5.74 -0.93
C ASN A 116 -2.01 -5.88 0.54
N THR A 117 -3.26 -5.59 0.90
CA THR A 117 -3.71 -5.54 2.28
C THR A 117 -4.99 -6.36 2.42
N PRO A 118 -5.16 -7.14 3.51
CA PRO A 118 -6.41 -7.85 3.72
C PRO A 118 -7.61 -6.92 3.70
N LEU A 119 -8.73 -7.39 3.16
CA LEU A 119 -9.91 -6.56 2.92
C LEU A 119 -10.41 -5.83 4.17
N ASP A 120 -10.54 -6.54 5.29
CA ASP A 120 -11.00 -5.94 6.54
C ASP A 120 -10.03 -4.87 7.06
N LYS A 121 -8.75 -5.05 6.80
CA LYS A 121 -7.71 -4.12 7.24
C LYS A 121 -7.61 -2.89 6.36
N VAL A 122 -7.71 -3.05 5.03
CA VAL A 122 -7.69 -1.88 4.15
C VAL A 122 -8.94 -1.04 4.34
N LYS A 123 -10.07 -1.67 4.67
CA LYS A 123 -11.29 -0.95 5.01
C LYS A 123 -11.09 -0.09 6.26
N GLU A 124 -10.47 -0.66 7.28
CA GLU A 124 -10.17 0.06 8.52
C GLU A 124 -9.20 1.22 8.25
N LEU A 125 -8.15 0.96 7.46
CA LEU A 125 -7.21 1.99 7.05
C LEU A 125 -7.92 3.12 6.27
N TYR A 126 -8.81 2.75 5.35
CA TYR A 126 -9.58 3.71 4.56
C TYR A 126 -10.37 4.68 5.44
N ASP A 127 -10.93 4.17 6.54
CA ASP A 127 -11.72 4.99 7.46
C ASP A 127 -10.86 5.94 8.30
N ILE A 128 -9.57 5.67 8.43
CA ILE A 128 -8.65 6.46 9.25
C ILE A 128 -7.94 7.55 8.44
N VAL A 129 -7.41 7.20 7.27
CA VAL A 129 -6.56 8.10 6.50
C VAL A 129 -7.37 9.11 5.71
N SER A 130 -6.72 10.24 5.43
CA SER A 130 -7.29 11.29 4.60
C SER A 130 -6.21 11.83 3.67
N TYR A 131 -6.57 12.75 2.78
CA TYR A 131 -5.62 13.39 1.88
C TYR A 131 -4.45 13.98 2.67
N LYS A 132 -3.24 13.70 2.21
CA LYS A 132 -1.97 14.10 2.83
C LYS A 132 -1.59 13.35 4.11
N PHE A 133 -2.33 12.31 4.50
CA PHE A 133 -1.94 11.50 5.64
C PHE A 133 -0.57 10.87 5.35
N PRO A 134 0.42 11.04 6.24
CA PRO A 134 1.78 10.57 5.95
C PRO A 134 1.90 9.06 5.92
N VAL A 135 2.76 8.56 5.02
CA VAL A 135 3.11 7.14 4.91
C VAL A 135 4.63 7.03 4.89
N VAL A 136 5.20 6.31 5.84
CA VAL A 136 6.65 6.09 5.94
C VAL A 136 6.93 4.64 5.60
N ILE A 137 7.79 4.42 4.61
CA ILE A 137 8.18 3.07 4.16
C ILE A 137 9.67 2.89 4.33
N TYR A 138 10.07 1.85 5.05
CA TYR A 138 11.48 1.55 5.32
C TYR A 138 11.80 0.06 5.25
#